data_55a6fa3f30d94f756b579a3fd163f02b
#
_entry.id   55a6fa3f30d94f756b579a3fd163f02b
#
_cell.length_a   1.000
_cell.length_b   1.000
_cell.length_c   1.000
_cell.angle_alpha   90.00
_cell.angle_beta   90.00
_cell.angle_gamma   90.00
#
_symmetry.space_group_name_H-M   'P 1'
#
loop_
_entity.id
_entity.type
_entity.pdbx_description
1 polymer ?
#
loop_
_entity_poly.entity_id
_entity_poly.type
_entity_poly.pdbx_seq_one_letter_code
_entity_poly.pdbx_strand_id
1 'polypeptide(L)'
;MQAGLARGFTLSVPQILIASVVAVTLLGWLIKPLQRAMILIPYKVRESWQIHRLLTAGWLHKDVTHLAFNMISLYFFADQAQRVLGVTRFLALYISAVIVAFIPTTLRYMRAPAYSSLGASGAVTAVMFSAILLNPKLTLHLMFVPVPVPALVFAAGYLVYSVWHSYSAGDGINHDAHLSGALYGALFTFAFEPALVERALKSLF
;
A
#
# COMPACT_ATOMS: atom_id res chain seq x y z
N MET A 1 11.64 20.72 -42.15
CA MET A 1 12.45 19.65 -41.54
C MET A 1 12.62 20.00 -40.06
N GLN A 2 11.68 19.63 -39.24
CA GLN A 2 11.74 19.87 -37.79
C GLN A 2 12.15 18.57 -37.11
N ALA A 3 13.27 18.65 -36.38
CA ALA A 3 13.85 17.57 -35.63
C ALA A 3 12.87 17.04 -34.59
N GLY A 4 12.52 15.76 -34.69
CA GLY A 4 11.86 15.02 -33.64
C GLY A 4 12.77 14.95 -32.43
N LEU A 5 12.55 15.85 -31.48
CA LEU A 5 13.16 15.77 -30.15
C LEU A 5 12.83 14.39 -29.56
N ALA A 6 13.85 13.56 -29.41
CA ALA A 6 13.77 12.33 -28.67
C ALA A 6 13.14 12.65 -27.30
N ARG A 7 11.90 12.22 -27.06
CA ARG A 7 11.27 12.25 -25.73
C ARG A 7 12.13 11.34 -24.85
N GLY A 8 12.98 11.95 -24.04
CA GLY A 8 13.75 11.21 -23.04
C GLY A 8 12.78 10.36 -22.21
N PHE A 9 13.14 9.11 -21.97
CA PHE A 9 12.37 8.18 -21.16
C PHE A 9 12.37 8.69 -19.69
N THR A 10 11.31 9.40 -19.32
CA THR A 10 11.14 9.88 -17.93
C THR A 10 10.19 8.95 -17.17
N LEU A 11 10.71 8.34 -16.10
CA LEU A 11 9.88 7.52 -15.22
C LEU A 11 8.86 8.40 -14.48
N SER A 12 7.63 7.92 -14.36
CA SER A 12 6.62 8.55 -13.51
C SER A 12 6.96 8.33 -12.03
N VAL A 13 6.39 9.15 -11.14
CA VAL A 13 6.60 9.01 -9.69
C VAL A 13 6.18 7.63 -9.17
N PRO A 14 5.03 7.04 -9.56
CA PRO A 14 4.70 5.66 -9.22
C PRO A 14 5.75 4.64 -9.70
N GLN A 15 6.30 4.80 -10.90
CA GLN A 15 7.34 3.90 -11.42
C GLN A 15 8.64 4.00 -10.62
N ILE A 16 9.04 5.22 -10.22
CA ILE A 16 10.21 5.44 -9.36
C ILE A 16 9.98 4.79 -7.99
N LEU A 17 8.79 4.95 -7.43
CA LEU A 17 8.43 4.34 -6.15
C LEU A 17 8.47 2.80 -6.22
N ILE A 18 7.86 2.21 -7.25
CA ILE A 18 7.91 0.76 -7.51
C ILE A 18 9.36 0.29 -7.64
N ALA A 19 10.17 0.98 -8.45
CA ALA A 19 11.58 0.64 -8.64
C ALA A 19 12.37 0.69 -7.32
N SER A 20 12.09 1.68 -6.47
CA SER A 20 12.73 1.81 -5.15
C SER A 20 12.39 0.64 -4.23
N VAL A 21 11.10 0.23 -4.19
CA VAL A 21 10.64 -0.92 -3.38
C VAL A 21 11.27 -2.22 -3.88
N VAL A 22 11.28 -2.44 -5.21
CA VAL A 22 11.93 -3.62 -5.81
C VAL A 22 13.41 -3.65 -5.46
N ALA A 23 14.14 -2.55 -5.69
CA ALA A 23 15.58 -2.48 -5.42
C ALA A 23 15.91 -2.78 -3.95
N VAL A 24 15.19 -2.16 -3.00
CA VAL A 24 15.44 -2.36 -1.57
C VAL A 24 15.05 -3.78 -1.14
N THR A 25 13.97 -4.35 -1.69
CA THR A 25 13.60 -5.75 -1.43
C THR A 25 14.70 -6.71 -1.89
N LEU A 26 15.19 -6.55 -3.13
CA LEU A 26 16.27 -7.40 -3.66
C LEU A 26 17.55 -7.27 -2.84
N LEU A 27 17.94 -6.05 -2.46
CA LEU A 27 19.07 -5.82 -1.55
C LEU A 27 18.84 -6.50 -0.20
N GLY A 28 17.63 -6.45 0.36
CA GLY A 28 17.29 -7.12 1.61
C GLY A 28 17.38 -8.65 1.52
N TRP A 29 17.05 -9.25 0.38
CA TRP A 29 17.22 -10.69 0.16
C TRP A 29 18.69 -11.08 0.08
N LEU A 30 19.54 -10.24 -0.51
CA LEU A 30 20.98 -10.49 -0.66
C LEU A 30 21.75 -10.17 0.63
N ILE A 31 21.38 -9.09 1.33
CA ILE A 31 22.12 -8.54 2.48
C ILE A 31 21.29 -8.75 3.75
N LYS A 32 21.43 -9.90 4.40
CA LYS A 32 20.66 -10.24 5.62
C LYS A 32 20.78 -9.23 6.77
N PRO A 33 21.94 -8.60 7.05
CA PRO A 33 22.01 -7.53 8.03
C PRO A 33 21.10 -6.33 7.70
N LEU A 34 21.01 -5.92 6.43
CA LEU A 34 20.11 -4.85 5.98
C LEU A 34 18.63 -5.23 6.23
N GLN A 35 18.23 -6.43 5.83
CA GLN A 35 16.87 -6.92 6.09
C GLN A 35 16.54 -6.90 7.59
N ARG A 36 17.46 -7.38 8.45
CA ARG A 36 17.28 -7.38 9.91
C ARG A 36 17.19 -5.98 10.50
N ALA A 37 17.89 -5.01 9.93
CA ALA A 37 17.84 -3.61 10.38
C ALA A 37 16.51 -2.94 9.99
N MET A 38 15.89 -3.33 8.88
CA MET A 38 14.73 -2.67 8.30
C MET A 38 13.38 -3.30 8.66
N ILE A 39 13.33 -4.63 8.88
CA ILE A 39 12.09 -5.35 9.19
C ILE A 39 11.42 -4.81 10.46
N LEU A 40 10.10 -4.69 10.46
CA LEU A 40 9.34 -4.31 11.64
C LEU A 40 9.44 -5.40 12.71
N ILE A 41 9.93 -5.05 13.87
CA ILE A 41 9.90 -5.85 15.10
C ILE A 41 9.26 -4.96 16.17
N PRO A 42 7.94 -5.10 16.43
CA PRO A 42 7.19 -4.26 17.36
C PRO A 42 7.84 -4.16 18.75
N TYR A 43 8.39 -5.27 19.25
CA TYR A 43 9.13 -5.30 20.50
C TYR A 43 10.30 -4.30 20.50
N LYS A 44 11.10 -4.22 19.42
CA LYS A 44 12.23 -3.28 19.31
C LYS A 44 11.77 -1.83 19.13
N VAL A 45 10.62 -1.61 18.50
CA VAL A 45 10.03 -0.27 18.42
C VAL A 45 9.74 0.26 19.82
N ARG A 46 9.16 -0.60 20.68
CA ARG A 46 8.86 -0.23 22.07
C ARG A 46 10.10 -0.12 22.96
N GLU A 47 10.91 -1.18 23.04
CA GLU A 47 12.00 -1.30 24.04
C GLU A 47 13.28 -0.53 23.66
N SER A 48 13.50 -0.33 22.35
CA SER A 48 14.75 0.28 21.85
C SER A 48 14.49 1.51 20.96
N TRP A 49 13.26 2.03 20.93
CA TRP A 49 12.88 3.21 20.15
C TRP A 49 13.25 3.13 18.65
N GLN A 50 13.28 1.93 18.08
CA GLN A 50 13.62 1.72 16.67
C GLN A 50 12.43 2.05 15.77
N ILE A 51 11.92 3.29 15.86
CA ILE A 51 10.71 3.78 15.15
C ILE A 51 10.89 3.80 13.63
N HIS A 52 12.13 3.88 13.11
CA HIS A 52 12.43 3.81 11.69
C HIS A 52 11.86 2.54 11.04
N ARG A 53 11.69 1.45 11.80
CA ARG A 53 11.14 0.19 11.33
C ARG A 53 9.68 0.28 10.86
N LEU A 54 8.92 1.26 11.38
CA LEU A 54 7.56 1.54 10.90
C LEU A 54 7.55 2.00 9.44
N LEU A 55 8.63 2.66 9.00
CA LEU A 55 8.77 3.11 7.62
C LEU A 55 9.51 2.08 6.77
N THR A 56 10.69 1.65 7.23
CA THR A 56 11.60 0.85 6.41
C THR A 56 11.08 -0.54 6.07
N ALA A 57 10.25 -1.13 6.95
CA ALA A 57 9.64 -2.43 6.69
C ALA A 57 8.70 -2.45 5.47
N GLY A 58 8.14 -1.29 5.09
CA GLY A 58 7.31 -1.15 3.89
C GLY A 58 8.08 -1.31 2.56
N TRP A 59 9.41 -1.28 2.59
CA TRP A 59 10.27 -1.53 1.42
C TRP A 59 10.77 -2.96 1.31
N LEU A 60 10.39 -3.85 2.24
CA LEU A 60 10.81 -5.24 2.25
C LEU A 60 9.66 -6.16 1.92
N HIS A 61 9.95 -7.27 1.23
CA HIS A 61 8.98 -8.33 0.96
C HIS A 61 9.59 -9.69 1.28
N LYS A 62 8.74 -10.64 1.72
CA LYS A 62 9.21 -11.98 2.14
C LYS A 62 9.66 -12.83 0.97
N ASP A 63 8.96 -12.75 -0.15
CA ASP A 63 9.15 -13.57 -1.36
C ASP A 63 8.72 -12.82 -2.62
N VAL A 64 8.99 -13.44 -3.79
CA VAL A 64 8.69 -12.88 -5.11
C VAL A 64 7.19 -12.67 -5.31
N THR A 65 6.36 -13.60 -4.84
CA THR A 65 4.90 -13.52 -4.99
C THR A 65 4.35 -12.32 -4.22
N HIS A 66 4.78 -12.15 -2.97
CA HIS A 66 4.39 -11.01 -2.13
C HIS A 66 4.83 -9.68 -2.76
N LEU A 67 6.07 -9.59 -3.27
CA LEU A 67 6.55 -8.40 -3.99
C LEU A 67 5.71 -8.13 -5.25
N ALA A 68 5.51 -9.15 -6.09
CA ALA A 68 4.81 -9.00 -7.36
C ALA A 68 3.37 -8.50 -7.17
N PHE A 69 2.60 -9.12 -6.26
CA PHE A 69 1.23 -8.67 -5.98
C PHE A 69 1.16 -7.23 -5.49
N ASN A 70 2.08 -6.81 -4.63
CA ASN A 70 2.14 -5.41 -4.18
C ASN A 70 2.47 -4.45 -5.32
N MET A 71 3.48 -4.76 -6.13
CA MET A 71 3.92 -3.88 -7.21
C MET A 71 2.91 -3.80 -8.35
N ILE A 72 2.27 -4.91 -8.70
CA ILE A 72 1.17 -4.94 -9.69
C ILE A 72 -0.01 -4.08 -9.19
N SER A 73 -0.43 -4.27 -7.94
CA SER A 73 -1.51 -3.48 -7.36
C SER A 73 -1.15 -1.99 -7.31
N LEU A 74 0.06 -1.65 -6.87
CA LEU A 74 0.52 -0.27 -6.85
C LEU A 74 0.54 0.34 -8.26
N TYR A 75 1.02 -0.40 -9.26
CA TYR A 75 1.04 0.04 -10.65
C TYR A 75 -0.34 0.41 -11.17
N PHE A 76 -1.37 -0.42 -10.89
CA PHE A 76 -2.73 -0.16 -11.37
C PHE A 76 -3.43 1.01 -10.66
N PHE A 77 -3.22 1.18 -9.36
CA PHE A 77 -3.97 2.18 -8.60
C PHE A 77 -3.23 3.51 -8.42
N ALA A 78 -1.88 3.51 -8.46
CA ALA A 78 -1.10 4.70 -8.17
C ALA A 78 -1.28 5.82 -9.19
N ASP A 79 -1.34 5.48 -10.47
CA ASP A 79 -1.54 6.49 -11.53
C ASP A 79 -2.86 7.22 -11.36
N GLN A 80 -3.92 6.52 -11.01
CA GLN A 80 -5.23 7.13 -10.79
C GLN A 80 -5.23 8.02 -9.54
N ALA A 81 -4.73 7.52 -8.41
CA ALA A 81 -4.63 8.31 -7.20
C ALA A 81 -3.77 9.56 -7.42
N GLN A 82 -2.60 9.42 -8.06
CA GLN A 82 -1.70 10.55 -8.33
C GLN A 82 -2.30 11.60 -9.27
N ARG A 83 -3.03 11.20 -10.33
CA ARG A 83 -3.66 12.16 -11.25
C ARG A 83 -4.62 13.10 -10.55
N VAL A 84 -5.32 12.64 -9.53
CA VAL A 84 -6.29 13.44 -8.79
C VAL A 84 -5.65 14.18 -7.63
N LEU A 85 -4.83 13.49 -6.81
CA LEU A 85 -4.20 14.09 -5.63
C LEU A 85 -3.01 14.99 -5.96
N GLY A 86 -2.43 14.84 -7.16
CA GLY A 86 -1.13 15.41 -7.50
C GLY A 86 0.03 14.67 -6.83
N VAL A 87 1.26 14.96 -7.30
CA VAL A 87 2.47 14.23 -6.86
C VAL A 87 2.69 14.34 -5.35
N THR A 88 2.61 15.56 -4.81
CA THR A 88 2.93 15.81 -3.39
C THR A 88 2.00 15.05 -2.45
N ARG A 89 0.67 15.14 -2.67
CA ARG A 89 -0.31 14.44 -1.82
C ARG A 89 -0.28 12.93 -2.02
N PHE A 90 -0.03 12.45 -3.24
CA PHE A 90 0.15 11.03 -3.51
C PHE A 90 1.35 10.46 -2.74
N LEU A 91 2.50 11.13 -2.75
CA LEU A 91 3.67 10.72 -1.97
C LEU A 91 3.41 10.81 -0.47
N ALA A 92 2.75 11.88 -0.02
CA ALA A 92 2.34 12.02 1.39
C ALA A 92 1.42 10.87 1.82
N LEU A 93 0.39 10.53 1.00
CA LEU A 93 -0.49 9.39 1.24
C LEU A 93 0.32 8.09 1.38
N TYR A 94 1.18 7.78 0.41
CA TYR A 94 1.92 6.51 0.42
C TYR A 94 2.86 6.40 1.62
N ILE A 95 3.70 7.41 1.84
CA ILE A 95 4.71 7.40 2.92
C ILE A 95 4.07 7.36 4.30
N SER A 96 3.06 8.19 4.54
CA SER A 96 2.35 8.19 5.82
C SER A 96 1.53 6.90 6.03
N ALA A 97 0.93 6.35 4.96
CA ALA A 97 0.20 5.09 5.02
C ALA A 97 1.10 3.91 5.41
N VAL A 98 2.37 3.86 4.94
CA VAL A 98 3.33 2.84 5.40
C VAL A 98 3.43 2.84 6.92
N ILE A 99 3.60 4.04 7.52
CA ILE A 99 3.75 4.19 8.96
C ILE A 99 2.45 3.84 9.69
N VAL A 100 1.35 4.48 9.29
CA VAL A 100 0.05 4.35 9.95
C VAL A 100 -0.47 2.91 9.89
N ALA A 101 -0.29 2.22 8.76
CA ALA A 101 -0.71 0.85 8.60
C ALA A 101 -0.04 -0.12 9.60
N PHE A 102 1.19 0.15 9.99
CA PHE A 102 1.89 -0.69 10.97
C PHE A 102 1.60 -0.34 12.45
N ILE A 103 0.89 0.76 12.75
CA ILE A 103 0.60 1.15 14.14
C ILE A 103 -0.21 0.08 14.88
N PRO A 104 -1.38 -0.42 14.37
CA PRO A 104 -2.15 -1.43 15.09
C PRO A 104 -1.36 -2.72 15.34
N THR A 105 -0.66 -3.21 14.33
CA THR A 105 0.23 -4.36 14.46
C THR A 105 1.30 -4.14 15.53
N THR A 106 1.89 -2.95 15.56
CA THR A 106 2.92 -2.61 16.54
C THR A 106 2.34 -2.62 17.96
N LEU A 107 1.18 -2.02 18.17
CA LEU A 107 0.50 -2.01 19.48
C LEU A 107 0.12 -3.43 19.92
N ARG A 108 -0.38 -4.26 19.00
CA ARG A 108 -0.81 -5.63 19.27
C ARG A 108 0.35 -6.54 19.67
N TYR A 109 1.50 -6.42 19.01
CA TYR A 109 2.65 -7.33 19.16
C TYR A 109 3.86 -6.72 19.86
N MET A 110 3.74 -5.55 20.49
CA MET A 110 4.87 -4.88 21.16
C MET A 110 5.45 -5.65 22.35
N ARG A 111 4.79 -6.70 22.82
CA ARG A 111 5.27 -7.60 23.89
C ARG A 111 5.74 -8.96 23.37
N ALA A 112 5.73 -9.17 22.06
CA ALA A 112 6.09 -10.42 21.40
C ALA A 112 7.46 -10.29 20.69
N PRO A 113 8.59 -10.66 21.33
CA PRO A 113 9.93 -10.43 20.76
C PRO A 113 10.21 -11.22 19.49
N ALA A 114 9.52 -12.34 19.28
CA ALA A 114 9.66 -13.19 18.09
C ALA A 114 8.82 -12.73 16.90
N TYR A 115 7.87 -11.80 17.11
CA TYR A 115 7.02 -11.33 16.02
C TYR A 115 7.74 -10.34 15.13
N SER A 116 7.59 -10.51 13.83
CA SER A 116 8.07 -9.54 12.83
C SER A 116 7.10 -9.43 11.67
N SER A 117 7.11 -8.27 10.98
CA SER A 117 6.27 -8.01 9.82
C SER A 117 7.03 -7.16 8.79
N LEU A 118 6.61 -7.26 7.53
CA LEU A 118 7.18 -6.50 6.42
C LEU A 118 6.18 -6.46 5.25
N GLY A 119 6.34 -5.49 4.35
CA GLY A 119 5.56 -5.38 3.13
C GLY A 119 4.96 -4.00 2.92
N ALA A 120 4.83 -3.61 1.66
CA ALA A 120 4.18 -2.37 1.25
C ALA A 120 2.65 -2.42 1.34
N SER A 121 2.06 -3.59 1.63
CA SER A 121 0.65 -3.89 1.40
C SER A 121 -0.32 -2.94 2.10
N GLY A 122 -0.01 -2.46 3.30
CA GLY A 122 -0.83 -1.46 3.98
C GLY A 122 -0.91 -0.14 3.21
N ALA A 123 0.22 0.36 2.70
CA ALA A 123 0.25 1.57 1.87
C ALA A 123 -0.37 1.34 0.48
N VAL A 124 -0.14 0.17 -0.12
CA VAL A 124 -0.79 -0.21 -1.39
C VAL A 124 -2.30 -0.24 -1.24
N THR A 125 -2.80 -0.78 -0.12
CA THR A 125 -4.23 -0.78 0.20
C THR A 125 -4.75 0.65 0.39
N ALA A 126 -4.00 1.54 1.04
CA ALA A 126 -4.39 2.94 1.18
C ALA A 126 -4.52 3.64 -0.18
N VAL A 127 -3.55 3.43 -1.09
CA VAL A 127 -3.60 3.97 -2.46
C VAL A 127 -4.78 3.38 -3.24
N MET A 128 -5.05 2.08 -3.11
CA MET A 128 -6.18 1.41 -3.74
C MET A 128 -7.52 2.00 -3.28
N PHE A 129 -7.73 2.15 -1.97
CA PHE A 129 -8.97 2.72 -1.44
C PHE A 129 -9.14 4.20 -1.79
N SER A 130 -8.04 4.97 -1.83
CA SER A 130 -8.03 6.33 -2.37
C SER A 130 -8.50 6.36 -3.82
N ALA A 131 -7.91 5.53 -4.68
CA ALA A 131 -8.27 5.46 -6.11
C ALA A 131 -9.73 5.06 -6.32
N ILE A 132 -10.25 4.10 -5.55
CA ILE A 132 -11.64 3.63 -5.63
C ILE A 132 -12.61 4.73 -5.18
N LEU A 133 -12.32 5.46 -4.12
CA LEU A 133 -13.16 6.58 -3.66
C LEU A 133 -13.20 7.72 -4.67
N LEU A 134 -12.08 8.00 -5.33
CA LEU A 134 -11.99 9.03 -6.37
C LEU A 134 -12.67 8.62 -7.68
N ASN A 135 -12.79 7.31 -7.93
CA ASN A 135 -13.49 6.75 -9.09
C ASN A 135 -14.26 5.47 -8.71
N PRO A 136 -15.43 5.59 -8.08
CA PRO A 136 -16.20 4.44 -7.61
C PRO A 136 -16.80 3.58 -8.74
N LYS A 137 -16.85 4.10 -9.97
CA LYS A 137 -17.25 3.35 -11.18
C LYS A 137 -16.12 2.55 -11.81
N LEU A 138 -14.93 2.58 -11.21
CA LEU A 138 -13.79 1.79 -11.66
C LEU A 138 -14.15 0.30 -11.68
N THR A 139 -13.72 -0.36 -12.75
CA THR A 139 -13.88 -1.80 -12.93
C THR A 139 -12.51 -2.45 -12.95
N LEU A 140 -12.36 -3.53 -12.21
CA LEU A 140 -11.11 -4.27 -12.08
C LEU A 140 -11.18 -5.53 -12.94
N HIS A 141 -10.13 -5.75 -13.74
CA HIS A 141 -9.88 -7.00 -14.44
C HIS A 141 -8.88 -7.82 -13.66
N LEU A 142 -9.38 -8.75 -12.85
CA LEU A 142 -8.53 -9.60 -12.01
C LEU A 142 -8.00 -10.77 -12.84
N MET A 143 -6.72 -11.07 -12.69
CA MET A 143 -5.97 -12.00 -13.56
C MET A 143 -6.61 -13.39 -13.73
N PHE A 144 -7.31 -13.88 -12.70
CA PHE A 144 -7.95 -15.22 -12.72
C PHE A 144 -9.48 -15.17 -12.68
N VAL A 145 -10.08 -13.97 -12.82
CA VAL A 145 -11.53 -13.78 -12.84
C VAL A 145 -11.93 -13.34 -14.23
N PRO A 146 -12.68 -14.16 -15.00
CA PRO A 146 -12.97 -13.89 -16.41
C PRO A 146 -13.98 -12.76 -16.65
N VAL A 147 -14.55 -12.22 -15.57
CA VAL A 147 -15.53 -11.12 -15.64
C VAL A 147 -14.99 -9.89 -14.92
N PRO A 148 -15.29 -8.68 -15.43
CA PRO A 148 -14.91 -7.44 -14.76
C PRO A 148 -15.64 -7.29 -13.42
N VAL A 149 -14.90 -6.95 -12.37
CA VAL A 149 -15.42 -6.78 -11.01
C VAL A 149 -15.52 -5.29 -10.68
N PRO A 150 -16.71 -4.75 -10.31
CA PRO A 150 -16.80 -3.38 -9.82
C PRO A 150 -15.85 -3.16 -8.62
N ALA A 151 -15.06 -2.09 -8.65
CA ALA A 151 -14.04 -1.86 -7.62
C ALA A 151 -14.62 -1.70 -6.21
N LEU A 152 -15.84 -1.17 -6.07
CA LEU A 152 -16.54 -1.10 -4.78
C LEU A 152 -16.90 -2.49 -4.23
N VAL A 153 -17.32 -3.42 -5.10
CA VAL A 153 -17.61 -4.81 -4.69
C VAL A 153 -16.31 -5.49 -4.25
N PHE A 154 -15.25 -5.29 -5.02
CA PHE A 154 -13.93 -5.78 -4.64
C PHE A 154 -13.45 -5.21 -3.30
N ALA A 155 -13.58 -3.89 -3.09
CA ALA A 155 -13.19 -3.23 -1.84
C ALA A 155 -14.00 -3.75 -0.64
N ALA A 156 -15.31 -3.93 -0.78
CA ALA A 156 -16.16 -4.50 0.27
C ALA A 156 -15.75 -5.95 0.61
N GLY A 157 -15.57 -6.80 -0.41
CA GLY A 157 -15.11 -8.18 -0.22
C GLY A 157 -13.74 -8.25 0.42
N TYR A 158 -12.81 -7.37 0.00
CA TYR A 158 -11.47 -7.27 0.58
C TYR A 158 -11.52 -6.89 2.07
N LEU A 159 -12.37 -5.93 2.47
CA LEU A 159 -12.54 -5.56 3.87
C LEU A 159 -13.12 -6.71 4.70
N VAL A 160 -14.18 -7.36 4.22
CA VAL A 160 -14.78 -8.52 4.89
C VAL A 160 -13.74 -9.63 5.09
N TYR A 161 -13.01 -9.97 4.03
CA TYR A 161 -11.91 -10.94 4.08
C TYR A 161 -10.85 -10.56 5.12
N SER A 162 -10.38 -9.29 5.08
CA SER A 162 -9.34 -8.80 5.98
C SER A 162 -9.80 -8.77 7.44
N VAL A 163 -11.07 -8.40 7.72
CA VAL A 163 -11.64 -8.46 9.08
C VAL A 163 -11.69 -9.89 9.56
N TRP A 164 -12.24 -10.81 8.77
CA TRP A 164 -12.32 -12.22 9.17
C TRP A 164 -10.94 -12.78 9.51
N HIS A 165 -9.97 -12.59 8.63
CA HIS A 165 -8.64 -13.15 8.80
C HIS A 165 -7.77 -12.43 9.84
N SER A 166 -8.11 -11.19 10.25
CA SER A 166 -7.39 -10.52 11.35
C SER A 166 -7.55 -11.24 12.70
N TYR A 167 -8.62 -12.04 12.84
CA TYR A 167 -8.90 -12.87 14.01
C TYR A 167 -8.44 -14.33 13.85
N SER A 168 -8.13 -14.76 12.64
CA SER A 168 -7.68 -16.12 12.33
C SER A 168 -6.16 -16.14 12.24
N ALA A 169 -5.49 -16.96 13.04
CA ALA A 169 -4.05 -17.15 12.92
C ALA A 169 -3.74 -18.10 11.77
N GLY A 170 -2.83 -17.77 10.84
CA GLY A 170 -2.23 -18.81 10.05
C GLY A 170 -1.84 -18.55 8.59
N ASP A 171 -2.30 -17.50 7.91
CA ASP A 171 -1.93 -17.28 6.50
C ASP A 171 -0.64 -16.44 6.32
N GLY A 172 -0.08 -15.92 7.42
CA GLY A 172 1.13 -15.11 7.41
C GLY A 172 0.94 -13.71 6.79
N ILE A 173 -0.32 -13.26 6.65
CA ILE A 173 -0.68 -11.93 6.15
C ILE A 173 -0.97 -11.00 7.33
N ASN A 174 -0.49 -9.77 7.25
CA ASN A 174 -0.75 -8.74 8.26
C ASN A 174 -2.08 -8.01 7.95
N HIS A 175 -3.20 -8.64 8.32
CA HIS A 175 -4.53 -8.07 8.08
C HIS A 175 -4.79 -6.77 8.85
N ASP A 176 -4.19 -6.59 10.02
CA ASP A 176 -4.27 -5.33 10.78
C ASP A 176 -3.70 -4.17 9.96
N ALA A 177 -2.57 -4.39 9.26
CA ALA A 177 -1.99 -3.39 8.38
C ALA A 177 -2.85 -3.11 7.14
N HIS A 178 -3.51 -4.12 6.59
CA HIS A 178 -4.42 -3.96 5.46
C HIS A 178 -5.65 -3.12 5.83
N LEU A 179 -6.31 -3.44 6.94
CA LEU A 179 -7.48 -2.72 7.42
C LEU A 179 -7.17 -1.27 7.76
N SER A 180 -6.07 -1.04 8.50
CA SER A 180 -5.65 0.33 8.83
C SER A 180 -5.21 1.11 7.60
N GLY A 181 -4.56 0.46 6.63
CA GLY A 181 -4.25 1.06 5.35
C GLY A 181 -5.50 1.48 4.57
N ALA A 182 -6.49 0.61 4.46
CA ALA A 182 -7.77 0.90 3.80
C ALA A 182 -8.48 2.11 4.43
N LEU A 183 -8.63 2.08 5.75
CA LEU A 183 -9.27 3.17 6.49
C LEU A 183 -8.48 4.48 6.34
N TYR A 184 -7.15 4.41 6.49
CA TYR A 184 -6.31 5.59 6.34
C TYR A 184 -6.39 6.20 4.95
N GLY A 185 -6.32 5.38 3.89
CA GLY A 185 -6.45 5.85 2.51
C GLY A 185 -7.79 6.54 2.24
N ALA A 186 -8.88 5.98 2.77
CA ALA A 186 -10.21 6.58 2.69
C ALA A 186 -10.27 7.93 3.42
N LEU A 187 -9.81 7.99 4.67
CA LEU A 187 -9.81 9.21 5.49
C LEU A 187 -8.91 10.29 4.90
N PHE A 188 -7.72 9.94 4.45
CA PHE A 188 -6.80 10.87 3.79
C PHE A 188 -7.44 11.49 2.55
N THR A 189 -8.05 10.66 1.70
CA THR A 189 -8.70 11.13 0.47
C THR A 189 -9.87 12.05 0.78
N PHE A 190 -10.70 11.70 1.74
CA PHE A 190 -11.81 12.55 2.17
C PHE A 190 -11.32 13.87 2.76
N ALA A 191 -10.24 13.87 3.55
CA ALA A 191 -9.70 15.09 4.16
C ALA A 191 -9.11 16.06 3.13
N PHE A 192 -8.48 15.57 2.07
CA PHE A 192 -7.82 16.42 1.07
C PHE A 192 -8.65 16.70 -0.17
N GLU A 193 -9.63 15.84 -0.49
CA GLU A 193 -10.50 15.96 -1.68
C GLU A 193 -11.99 15.69 -1.37
N PRO A 194 -12.58 16.35 -0.33
CA PRO A 194 -13.96 16.05 0.10
C PRO A 194 -14.98 16.27 -1.00
N ALA A 195 -14.85 17.34 -1.77
CA ALA A 195 -15.79 17.67 -2.85
C ALA A 195 -15.73 16.66 -4.00
N LEU A 196 -14.57 16.08 -4.29
CA LEU A 196 -14.43 15.04 -5.31
C LEU A 196 -15.02 13.72 -4.83
N VAL A 197 -14.77 13.33 -3.58
CA VAL A 197 -15.35 12.14 -2.97
C VAL A 197 -16.89 12.24 -2.95
N GLU A 198 -17.43 13.36 -2.50
CA GLU A 198 -18.89 13.58 -2.49
C GLU A 198 -19.50 13.49 -3.89
N ARG A 199 -18.86 14.11 -4.89
CA ARG A 199 -19.29 14.06 -6.29
C ARG A 199 -19.22 12.63 -6.85
N ALA A 200 -18.13 11.92 -6.54
CA ALA A 200 -17.94 10.54 -6.96
C ALA A 200 -19.02 9.61 -6.37
N LEU A 201 -19.33 9.75 -5.07
CA LEU A 201 -20.39 8.98 -4.42
C LEU A 201 -21.77 9.32 -4.96
N LYS A 202 -22.10 10.60 -5.17
CA LYS A 202 -23.38 11.01 -5.82
C LYS A 202 -23.54 10.47 -7.23
N SER A 203 -22.47 10.15 -7.93
CA SER A 203 -22.53 9.58 -9.28
C SER A 203 -22.96 8.12 -9.31
N LEU A 204 -23.10 7.46 -8.16
CA LEU A 204 -23.57 6.08 -8.03
C LEU A 204 -25.10 5.96 -8.04
N PHE A 205 -25.77 7.06 -7.73
CA PHE A 205 -27.21 7.20 -7.65
C PHE A 205 -27.72 8.16 -8.72
#